data_df247318abb1c2fb2b9de119ce35f3a2
#
_entry.id   df247318abb1c2fb2b9de119ce35f3a2
#
_cell.length_a   1.000
_cell.length_b   1.000
_cell.length_c   1.000
_cell.angle_alpha   90.00
_cell.angle_beta   90.00
_cell.angle_gamma   90.00
#
_symmetry.space_group_name_H-M   'P 1'
#
loop_
_entity.id
_entity.type
_entity.pdbx_description
1 polymer ?
#
loop_
_entity_poly.entity_id
_entity_poly.type
_entity_poly.pdbx_seq_one_letter_code
_entity_poly.pdbx_strand_id
1 'polypeptide(L)'
;MIPGLRTVSRVLRAFADGFVASSKALSLSAVDDRGWTTIIRESFAGAWQANVEVNRDLVMAQSTVFACMTLIASDIGKLCIELMERDSTGIWSETSSPAFSPVLRKPNHFQTRQKFIEQWIISKLAHGNAYILKQRDARGVVVALYVLDPQLVRPLVAQDGSVYYQLSEDALSGVQGGNVTIPASEIIHDRMVCLFHPLVGISPIFACGLAATKALKIE
;
A
#
# COMPACT_ATOMS: atom_id res chain seq x y z
N MET A 1 4.48 33.26 46.03
CA MET A 1 3.64 32.21 45.42
C MET A 1 2.76 32.88 44.37
N ILE A 2 3.09 32.75 43.09
CA ILE A 2 2.48 33.52 41.99
C ILE A 2 1.16 32.84 41.58
N PRO A 3 -0.02 33.50 41.63
CA PRO A 3 -1.31 32.87 41.36
C PRO A 3 -1.57 32.46 39.90
N GLY A 4 -0.70 32.87 38.98
CA GLY A 4 -0.87 32.60 37.55
C GLY A 4 -0.49 31.19 37.06
N LEU A 5 0.36 30.48 37.81
CA LEU A 5 0.85 29.15 37.36
C LEU A 5 -0.20 28.03 37.46
N ARG A 6 -1.16 28.13 38.36
CA ARG A 6 -2.22 27.12 38.52
C ARG A 6 -3.28 27.17 37.40
N THR A 7 -3.50 28.34 36.82
CA THR A 7 -4.47 28.52 35.73
C THR A 7 -3.93 28.00 34.41
N VAL A 8 -2.64 28.22 34.13
CA VAL A 8 -1.98 27.71 32.89
C VAL A 8 -1.94 26.16 32.89
N SER A 9 -1.66 25.55 34.05
CA SER A 9 -1.61 24.09 34.16
C SER A 9 -2.98 23.43 33.96
N ARG A 10 -4.09 24.11 34.35
CA ARG A 10 -5.45 23.61 34.09
C ARG A 10 -5.87 23.71 32.62
N VAL A 11 -5.51 24.81 31.97
CA VAL A 11 -5.78 24.99 30.54
C VAL A 11 -4.99 23.98 29.69
N LEU A 12 -3.72 23.75 30.02
CA LEU A 12 -2.88 22.74 29.35
C LEU A 12 -3.40 21.31 29.57
N ARG A 13 -3.91 20.99 30.77
CA ARG A 13 -4.54 19.67 31.00
C ARG A 13 -5.85 19.52 30.23
N ALA A 14 -6.70 20.54 30.19
CA ALA A 14 -7.92 20.51 29.41
C ALA A 14 -7.67 20.36 27.89
N PHE A 15 -6.59 20.98 27.38
CA PHE A 15 -6.16 20.76 26.00
C PHE A 15 -5.62 19.34 25.77
N ALA A 16 -4.84 18.80 26.70
CA ALA A 16 -4.32 17.44 26.60
C ALA A 16 -5.48 16.41 26.69
N ASP A 17 -6.42 16.59 27.61
CA ASP A 17 -7.59 15.70 27.74
C ASP A 17 -8.55 15.80 26.56
N GLY A 18 -8.72 16.99 25.98
CA GLY A 18 -9.49 17.20 24.75
C GLY A 18 -8.83 16.56 23.52
N PHE A 19 -7.50 16.59 23.41
CA PHE A 19 -6.76 15.96 22.34
C PHE A 19 -6.78 14.42 22.45
N VAL A 20 -6.64 13.90 23.68
CA VAL A 20 -6.74 12.45 23.93
C VAL A 20 -8.17 11.93 23.70
N ALA A 21 -9.20 12.70 24.05
CA ALA A 21 -10.59 12.32 23.76
C ALA A 21 -10.91 12.35 22.26
N SER A 22 -10.35 13.31 21.50
CA SER A 22 -10.50 13.39 20.05
C SER A 22 -9.79 12.24 19.32
N SER A 23 -8.62 11.80 19.81
CA SER A 23 -7.92 10.65 19.23
C SER A 23 -8.64 9.32 19.49
N LYS A 24 -9.40 9.20 20.58
CA LYS A 24 -10.24 8.02 20.82
C LYS A 24 -11.48 7.95 19.94
N ALA A 25 -12.00 9.07 19.48
CA ALA A 25 -13.17 9.11 18.60
C ALA A 25 -12.86 8.74 17.13
N LEU A 26 -11.59 8.71 16.74
CA LEU A 26 -11.12 8.36 15.38
C LEU A 26 -10.56 6.94 15.26
N SER A 27 -10.48 6.18 16.35
CA SER A 27 -10.05 4.78 16.29
C SER A 27 -11.23 3.84 16.07
N LEU A 28 -11.68 3.69 14.83
CA LEU A 28 -12.47 2.55 14.38
C LEU A 28 -11.57 1.31 14.23
N SER A 29 -10.76 1.03 15.25
CA SER A 29 -9.92 -0.15 15.28
C SER A 29 -10.65 -1.24 16.06
N ALA A 30 -11.12 -2.28 15.36
CA ALA A 30 -11.43 -3.53 16.02
C ALA A 30 -10.09 -4.11 16.56
N VAL A 31 -9.96 -4.20 17.86
CA VAL A 31 -8.86 -4.92 18.51
C VAL A 31 -9.09 -6.40 18.25
N ASP A 32 -8.16 -7.04 17.54
CA ASP A 32 -8.12 -8.50 17.45
C ASP A 32 -7.65 -9.06 18.80
N ASP A 33 -8.18 -10.23 19.24
CA ASP A 33 -7.83 -10.93 20.48
C ASP A 33 -6.33 -11.22 20.67
N ARG A 34 -5.50 -10.94 19.62
CA ARG A 34 -4.04 -11.08 19.61
C ARG A 34 -3.29 -9.79 19.92
N GLY A 35 -3.95 -8.73 20.32
CA GLY A 35 -3.32 -7.42 20.60
C GLY A 35 -2.94 -6.61 19.37
N TRP A 36 -3.43 -6.96 18.18
CA TRP A 36 -3.25 -6.22 16.95
C TRP A 36 -4.41 -5.24 16.72
N THR A 37 -4.09 -4.01 16.30
CA THR A 37 -5.10 -3.08 15.81
C THR A 37 -5.24 -3.26 14.31
N THR A 38 -6.43 -3.66 13.87
CA THR A 38 -6.70 -3.77 12.43
C THR A 38 -6.90 -2.40 11.83
N ILE A 39 -6.11 -2.07 10.83
CA ILE A 39 -6.32 -0.85 10.05
C ILE A 39 -7.59 -0.98 9.23
N ILE A 40 -8.37 0.09 9.21
CA ILE A 40 -9.64 0.19 8.49
C ILE A 40 -9.46 -0.31 7.07
N ARG A 41 -10.24 -1.30 6.68
CA ARG A 41 -10.36 -1.69 5.28
C ARG A 41 -10.78 -0.46 4.48
N GLU A 42 -10.11 -0.24 3.36
CA GLU A 42 -10.54 0.71 2.37
C GLU A 42 -12.03 0.47 2.08
N SER A 43 -12.87 1.38 2.54
CA SER A 43 -14.26 1.40 2.15
C SER A 43 -14.32 1.91 0.71
N PHE A 44 -14.21 1.01 -0.24
CA PHE A 44 -14.38 1.35 -1.66
C PHE A 44 -15.85 1.64 -1.99
N ALA A 45 -16.76 1.41 -1.08
CA ALA A 45 -18.14 1.79 -1.26
C ALA A 45 -18.20 3.30 -1.51
N GLY A 46 -18.31 3.70 -2.76
CA GLY A 46 -18.69 5.05 -3.18
C GLY A 46 -20.08 5.46 -2.67
N ALA A 47 -20.53 4.83 -1.59
CA ALA A 47 -21.82 5.02 -0.96
C ALA A 47 -22.10 6.47 -0.55
N TRP A 48 -21.04 7.25 -0.32
CA TRP A 48 -21.15 8.68 -0.05
C TRP A 48 -21.21 9.56 -1.33
N GLN A 49 -20.95 8.99 -2.50
CA GLN A 49 -21.19 9.63 -3.78
C GLN A 49 -22.60 9.27 -4.28
N ALA A 50 -23.59 9.96 -3.77
CA ALA A 50 -24.99 9.83 -4.19
C ALA A 50 -25.67 8.47 -3.87
N ASN A 51 -25.27 7.75 -2.81
CA ASN A 51 -25.82 6.43 -2.42
C ASN A 51 -25.76 5.36 -3.54
N VAL A 52 -24.85 5.48 -4.46
CA VAL A 52 -24.63 4.46 -5.50
C VAL A 52 -23.46 3.58 -5.07
N GLU A 53 -23.73 2.30 -4.90
CA GLU A 53 -22.69 1.30 -4.68
C GLU A 53 -21.88 1.15 -5.97
N VAL A 54 -20.59 1.48 -5.90
CA VAL A 54 -19.66 1.36 -7.02
C VAL A 54 -18.83 0.10 -6.83
N ASN A 55 -19.02 -0.87 -7.71
CA ASN A 55 -18.20 -2.08 -7.73
C ASN A 55 -16.92 -1.82 -8.52
N ARG A 56 -15.76 -2.09 -7.91
CA ARG A 56 -14.43 -1.91 -8.54
C ARG A 56 -14.30 -2.70 -9.83
N ASP A 57 -14.74 -3.95 -9.85
CA ASP A 57 -14.59 -4.83 -10.99
C ASP A 57 -15.44 -4.35 -12.18
N LEU A 58 -16.63 -3.82 -11.92
CA LEU A 58 -17.48 -3.21 -12.95
C LEU A 58 -16.82 -1.93 -13.51
N VAL A 59 -16.21 -1.10 -12.67
CA VAL A 59 -15.51 0.10 -13.14
C VAL A 59 -14.29 -0.25 -13.97
N MET A 60 -13.53 -1.29 -13.59
CA MET A 60 -12.39 -1.77 -14.37
C MET A 60 -12.82 -2.42 -15.70
N ALA A 61 -14.03 -2.96 -15.79
CA ALA A 61 -14.57 -3.51 -17.04
C ALA A 61 -14.93 -2.42 -18.07
N GLN A 62 -15.07 -1.17 -17.64
CA GLN A 62 -15.31 -0.06 -18.57
C GLN A 62 -14.08 0.17 -19.46
N SER A 63 -14.30 0.14 -20.79
CA SER A 63 -13.24 0.11 -21.81
C SER A 63 -12.23 1.25 -21.69
N THR A 64 -12.68 2.47 -21.41
CA THR A 64 -11.82 3.65 -21.26
C THR A 64 -10.95 3.56 -20.01
N VAL A 65 -11.51 3.13 -18.88
CA VAL A 65 -10.75 2.96 -17.63
C VAL A 65 -9.67 1.90 -17.81
N PHE A 66 -10.05 0.76 -18.37
CA PHE A 66 -9.11 -0.32 -18.67
C PHE A 66 -7.98 0.14 -19.61
N ALA A 67 -8.32 0.86 -20.69
CA ALA A 67 -7.34 1.37 -21.64
C ALA A 67 -6.37 2.37 -20.98
N CYS A 68 -6.86 3.29 -20.15
CA CYS A 68 -6.02 4.25 -19.43
C CYS A 68 -5.07 3.54 -18.45
N MET A 69 -5.58 2.59 -17.67
CA MET A 69 -4.76 1.84 -16.71
C MET A 69 -3.67 1.02 -17.39
N THR A 70 -4.01 0.32 -18.45
CA THR A 70 -3.06 -0.52 -19.20
C THR A 70 -2.02 0.33 -19.93
N LEU A 71 -2.41 1.48 -20.49
CA LEU A 71 -1.48 2.40 -21.11
C LEU A 71 -0.44 2.94 -20.11
N ILE A 72 -0.91 3.46 -18.97
CA ILE A 72 -0.02 3.97 -17.90
C ILE A 72 0.93 2.87 -17.42
N ALA A 73 0.40 1.69 -17.14
CA ALA A 73 1.20 0.57 -16.65
C ALA A 73 2.24 0.11 -17.69
N SER A 74 1.86 0.03 -18.96
CA SER A 74 2.75 -0.36 -20.05
C SER A 74 3.87 0.67 -20.26
N ASP A 75 3.55 1.96 -20.22
CA ASP A 75 4.55 3.00 -20.43
C ASP A 75 5.57 3.06 -19.28
N ILE A 76 5.11 2.94 -18.04
CA ILE A 76 6.00 2.84 -16.87
C ILE A 76 6.82 1.54 -16.92
N GLY A 77 6.21 0.42 -17.34
CA GLY A 77 6.88 -0.88 -17.46
C GLY A 77 8.05 -0.90 -18.45
N LYS A 78 8.04 -0.02 -19.46
CA LYS A 78 9.12 0.14 -20.42
C LYS A 78 10.34 0.87 -19.86
N LEU A 79 10.18 1.64 -18.76
CA LEU A 79 11.27 2.39 -18.17
C LEU A 79 12.35 1.45 -17.61
N CYS A 80 13.62 1.81 -17.84
CA CYS A 80 14.74 1.08 -17.28
C CYS A 80 14.93 1.47 -15.81
N ILE A 81 15.10 0.44 -14.95
CA ILE A 81 15.53 0.60 -13.57
C ILE A 81 17.03 0.30 -13.55
N GLU A 82 17.82 1.30 -13.21
CA GLU A 82 19.27 1.23 -13.15
C GLU A 82 19.74 1.46 -11.70
N LEU A 83 20.78 0.74 -11.31
CA LEU A 83 21.43 0.93 -10.03
C LEU A 83 22.49 2.02 -10.20
N MET A 84 22.36 3.09 -9.41
CA MET A 84 23.31 4.22 -9.46
C MET A 84 24.10 4.27 -8.16
N GLU A 85 25.38 4.56 -8.27
CA GLU A 85 26.26 4.81 -7.15
C GLU A 85 26.76 6.26 -7.20
N ARG A 86 26.80 6.90 -6.03
CA ARG A 86 27.32 8.25 -5.93
C ARG A 86 28.80 8.22 -5.58
N ASP A 87 29.64 8.77 -6.45
CA ASP A 87 31.06 8.93 -6.22
C ASP A 87 31.35 9.97 -5.11
N SER A 88 32.57 9.95 -4.58
CA SER A 88 33.10 10.91 -3.60
C SER A 88 33.00 12.38 -4.05
N THR A 89 32.99 12.62 -5.35
CA THR A 89 32.80 13.94 -5.98
C THR A 89 31.34 14.36 -6.10
N GLY A 90 30.39 13.47 -5.75
CA GLY A 90 28.94 13.73 -5.82
C GLY A 90 28.28 13.40 -7.16
N ILE A 91 29.02 12.84 -8.10
CA ILE A 91 28.50 12.43 -9.42
C ILE A 91 27.85 11.04 -9.29
N TRP A 92 26.68 10.88 -9.90
CA TRP A 92 25.99 9.60 -10.00
C TRP A 92 26.45 8.85 -11.25
N SER A 93 26.90 7.62 -11.09
CA SER A 93 27.31 6.72 -12.17
C SER A 93 26.57 5.39 -12.08
N GLU A 94 26.29 4.77 -13.23
CA GLU A 94 25.72 3.43 -13.27
C GLU A 94 26.69 2.41 -12.65
N THR A 95 26.17 1.57 -11.78
CA THR A 95 26.94 0.53 -11.10
C THR A 95 26.21 -0.81 -11.16
N SER A 96 26.94 -1.88 -10.88
CA SER A 96 26.35 -3.22 -10.75
C SER A 96 26.72 -3.83 -9.41
N SER A 97 25.72 -4.44 -8.76
CA SER A 97 25.91 -5.14 -7.49
C SER A 97 25.41 -6.58 -7.59
N PRO A 98 26.19 -7.57 -7.16
CA PRO A 98 25.75 -8.97 -7.12
C PRO A 98 24.49 -9.18 -6.26
N ALA A 99 24.26 -8.30 -5.28
CA ALA A 99 23.11 -8.40 -4.38
C ALA A 99 21.82 -7.80 -4.97
N PHE A 100 21.92 -6.76 -5.82
CA PHE A 100 20.73 -6.02 -6.28
C PHE A 100 20.48 -6.16 -7.79
N SER A 101 21.52 -6.16 -8.61
CA SER A 101 21.37 -6.17 -10.08
C SER A 101 20.61 -7.38 -10.61
N PRO A 102 20.77 -8.61 -10.11
CA PRO A 102 20.03 -9.76 -10.61
C PRO A 102 18.50 -9.62 -10.44
N VAL A 103 18.06 -9.16 -9.26
CA VAL A 103 16.63 -8.99 -8.94
C VAL A 103 16.02 -7.83 -9.72
N LEU A 104 16.75 -6.74 -9.95
CA LEU A 104 16.29 -5.62 -10.77
C LEU A 104 16.13 -6.02 -12.24
N ARG A 105 16.97 -6.93 -12.75
CA ARG A 105 16.90 -7.43 -14.12
C ARG A 105 15.81 -8.48 -14.31
N LYS A 106 15.68 -9.41 -13.35
CA LYS A 106 14.69 -10.50 -13.34
C LYS A 106 14.11 -10.69 -11.95
N PRO A 107 12.97 -10.04 -11.64
CA PRO A 107 12.40 -10.03 -10.30
C PRO A 107 12.01 -11.42 -9.76
N ASN A 108 11.53 -12.31 -10.63
CA ASN A 108 11.20 -13.70 -10.29
C ASN A 108 11.36 -14.62 -11.50
N HIS A 109 11.15 -15.93 -11.32
CA HIS A 109 11.41 -16.92 -12.35
C HIS A 109 10.34 -16.97 -13.47
N PHE A 110 9.13 -16.45 -13.24
CA PHE A 110 8.02 -16.51 -14.20
C PHE A 110 7.67 -15.17 -14.85
N GLN A 111 8.22 -14.04 -14.36
CA GLN A 111 7.95 -12.72 -14.93
C GLN A 111 9.23 -12.05 -15.45
N THR A 112 9.08 -11.33 -16.57
CA THR A 112 10.08 -10.35 -16.99
C THR A 112 9.96 -9.08 -16.14
N ARG A 113 11.02 -8.26 -16.08
CA ARG A 113 11.00 -6.97 -15.40
C ARG A 113 9.82 -6.11 -15.82
N GLN A 114 9.57 -6.00 -17.13
CA GLN A 114 8.46 -5.20 -17.67
C GLN A 114 7.12 -5.67 -17.14
N LYS A 115 6.83 -6.98 -17.21
CA LYS A 115 5.57 -7.55 -16.73
C LYS A 115 5.39 -7.43 -15.22
N PHE A 116 6.47 -7.51 -14.47
CA PHE A 116 6.46 -7.28 -13.02
C PHE A 116 6.07 -5.83 -12.69
N ILE A 117 6.69 -4.84 -13.36
CA ILE A 117 6.38 -3.43 -13.16
C ILE A 117 4.95 -3.10 -13.64
N GLU A 118 4.52 -3.63 -14.77
CA GLU A 118 3.13 -3.49 -15.24
C GLU A 118 2.13 -3.98 -14.17
N GLN A 119 2.33 -5.16 -13.62
CA GLN A 119 1.47 -5.72 -12.56
C GLN A 119 1.52 -4.86 -11.30
N TRP A 120 2.69 -4.38 -10.88
CA TRP A 120 2.85 -3.46 -9.75
C TRP A 120 2.00 -2.21 -9.94
N ILE A 121 2.14 -1.55 -11.09
CA ILE A 121 1.40 -0.31 -11.38
C ILE A 121 -0.10 -0.56 -11.52
N ILE A 122 -0.53 -1.64 -12.15
CA ILE A 122 -1.95 -2.02 -12.24
C ILE A 122 -2.52 -2.24 -10.82
N SER A 123 -1.81 -2.97 -9.96
CA SER A 123 -2.22 -3.18 -8.56
C SER A 123 -2.40 -1.86 -7.84
N LYS A 124 -1.45 -0.93 -7.99
CA LYS A 124 -1.49 0.40 -7.39
C LYS A 124 -2.65 1.25 -7.93
N LEU A 125 -2.91 1.22 -9.24
CA LEU A 125 -4.01 1.95 -9.85
C LEU A 125 -5.38 1.37 -9.49
N ALA A 126 -5.51 0.04 -9.48
CA ALA A 126 -6.78 -0.63 -9.19
C ALA A 126 -7.16 -0.58 -7.71
N HIS A 127 -6.19 -0.76 -6.81
CA HIS A 127 -6.44 -0.92 -5.37
C HIS A 127 -5.94 0.26 -4.53
N GLY A 128 -5.19 1.20 -5.10
CA GLY A 128 -4.54 2.27 -4.36
C GLY A 128 -3.29 1.82 -3.60
N ASN A 129 -3.06 0.51 -3.53
CA ASN A 129 -1.95 -0.11 -2.82
C ASN A 129 -1.33 -1.21 -3.68
N ALA A 130 -0.02 -1.33 -3.62
CA ALA A 130 0.71 -2.47 -4.17
C ALA A 130 1.64 -3.02 -3.09
N TYR A 131 1.61 -4.32 -2.90
CA TYR A 131 2.42 -5.02 -1.92
C TYR A 131 3.38 -5.96 -2.64
N ILE A 132 4.67 -5.77 -2.40
CA ILE A 132 5.70 -6.59 -3.02
C ILE A 132 6.44 -7.35 -1.93
N LEU A 133 6.34 -8.68 -1.95
CA LEU A 133 7.04 -9.56 -1.04
C LEU A 133 8.49 -9.74 -1.49
N LYS A 134 9.42 -9.58 -0.56
CA LYS A 134 10.84 -9.85 -0.74
C LYS A 134 11.17 -11.26 -0.27
N GLN A 135 11.55 -12.13 -1.19
CA GLN A 135 12.09 -13.44 -0.85
C GLN A 135 13.61 -13.33 -0.66
N ARG A 136 14.09 -13.80 0.49
CA ARG A 136 15.52 -13.78 0.82
C ARG A 136 16.13 -15.17 0.83
N ASP A 137 17.41 -15.24 0.54
CA ASP A 137 18.22 -16.43 0.74
C ASP A 137 18.67 -16.58 2.21
N ALA A 138 19.38 -17.67 2.52
CA ALA A 138 19.94 -17.91 3.86
C ALA A 138 20.93 -16.84 4.33
N ARG A 139 21.46 -16.01 3.43
CA ARG A 139 22.38 -14.91 3.72
C ARG A 139 21.65 -13.57 3.91
N GLY A 140 20.31 -13.57 3.82
CA GLY A 140 19.49 -12.36 3.91
C GLY A 140 19.44 -11.51 2.62
N VAL A 141 20.04 -11.96 1.53
CA VAL A 141 20.00 -11.26 0.23
C VAL A 141 18.66 -11.52 -0.45
N VAL A 142 18.05 -10.47 -1.00
CA VAL A 142 16.79 -10.58 -1.75
C VAL A 142 17.06 -11.28 -3.08
N VAL A 143 16.47 -12.43 -3.29
CA VAL A 143 16.64 -13.26 -4.49
C VAL A 143 15.44 -13.21 -5.42
N ALA A 144 14.25 -12.86 -4.92
CA ALA A 144 13.06 -12.67 -5.75
C ALA A 144 12.10 -11.64 -5.15
N LEU A 145 11.25 -11.08 -6.03
CA LEU A 145 10.19 -10.13 -5.70
C LEU A 145 8.88 -10.64 -6.30
N TYR A 146 7.81 -10.60 -5.50
CA TYR A 146 6.47 -11.02 -5.91
C TYR A 146 5.46 -9.91 -5.63
N VAL A 147 4.70 -9.51 -6.65
CA VAL A 147 3.55 -8.62 -6.45
C VAL A 147 2.40 -9.45 -5.92
N LEU A 148 1.97 -9.15 -4.70
CA LEU A 148 0.86 -9.82 -4.03
C LEU A 148 -0.48 -9.18 -4.45
N ASP A 149 -1.55 -9.99 -4.40
CA ASP A 149 -2.91 -9.46 -4.51
C ASP A 149 -3.23 -8.63 -3.27
N PRO A 150 -3.56 -7.33 -3.39
CA PRO A 150 -3.91 -6.49 -2.25
C PRO A 150 -5.10 -6.98 -1.44
N GLN A 151 -5.98 -7.81 -2.02
CA GLN A 151 -7.10 -8.40 -1.30
C GLN A 151 -6.65 -9.49 -0.29
N LEU A 152 -5.49 -10.09 -0.54
CA LEU A 152 -4.90 -11.12 0.33
C LEU A 152 -3.94 -10.55 1.38
N VAL A 153 -3.72 -9.23 1.36
CA VAL A 153 -2.77 -8.57 2.27
C VAL A 153 -3.52 -7.63 3.21
N ARG A 154 -3.28 -7.79 4.50
CA ARG A 154 -3.88 -6.94 5.53
C ARG A 154 -2.78 -6.28 6.37
N PRO A 155 -2.64 -4.94 6.31
CA PRO A 155 -1.72 -4.24 7.21
C PRO A 155 -2.24 -4.28 8.65
N LEU A 156 -1.35 -4.53 9.59
CA LEU A 156 -1.59 -4.57 11.02
C LEU A 156 -0.63 -3.61 11.72
N VAL A 157 -1.13 -2.92 12.75
CA VAL A 157 -0.29 -2.09 13.63
C VAL A 157 -0.31 -2.70 15.01
N ALA A 158 0.87 -2.97 15.56
CA ALA A 158 1.02 -3.44 16.93
C ALA A 158 0.81 -2.29 17.93
N GLN A 159 0.65 -2.61 19.20
CA GLN A 159 0.45 -1.61 20.26
C GLN A 159 1.66 -0.67 20.44
N ASP A 160 2.87 -1.13 20.07
CA ASP A 160 4.10 -0.35 20.08
C ASP A 160 4.28 0.55 18.84
N GLY A 161 3.30 0.54 17.90
CA GLY A 161 3.35 1.28 16.64
C GLY A 161 4.08 0.55 15.50
N SER A 162 4.63 -0.64 15.72
CA SER A 162 5.27 -1.42 14.67
C SER A 162 4.26 -1.92 13.64
N VAL A 163 4.64 -1.86 12.36
CA VAL A 163 3.79 -2.28 11.25
C VAL A 163 4.14 -3.69 10.82
N TYR A 164 3.12 -4.52 10.65
CA TYR A 164 3.19 -5.88 10.14
C TYR A 164 2.16 -6.08 9.04
N TYR A 165 2.34 -7.13 8.27
CA TYR A 165 1.39 -7.51 7.22
C TYR A 165 0.96 -8.95 7.41
N GLN A 166 -0.34 -9.16 7.50
CA GLN A 166 -0.94 -10.48 7.47
C GLN A 166 -1.20 -10.85 6.01
N LEU A 167 -0.62 -11.93 5.58
CA LEU A 167 -0.78 -12.49 4.24
C LEU A 167 -1.69 -13.71 4.32
N SER A 168 -2.66 -13.79 3.44
CA SER A 168 -3.39 -15.02 3.17
C SER A 168 -2.57 -15.93 2.26
N GLU A 169 -2.95 -17.19 2.18
CA GLU A 169 -2.25 -18.20 1.39
C GLU A 169 -2.15 -17.80 -0.08
N ASP A 170 -0.93 -17.87 -0.61
CA ASP A 170 -0.62 -17.68 -2.03
C ASP A 170 0.54 -18.59 -2.43
N ALA A 171 0.23 -19.63 -3.20
CA ALA A 171 1.18 -20.63 -3.61
C ALA A 171 2.29 -20.08 -4.54
N LEU A 172 2.00 -19.04 -5.35
CA LEU A 172 2.99 -18.46 -6.27
C LEU A 172 4.09 -17.70 -5.56
N SER A 173 3.75 -16.97 -4.51
CA SER A 173 4.72 -16.25 -3.68
C SER A 173 5.38 -17.12 -2.62
N GLY A 174 4.97 -18.38 -2.51
CA GLY A 174 5.49 -19.33 -1.54
C GLY A 174 4.91 -19.16 -0.12
N VAL A 175 3.86 -18.37 0.04
CA VAL A 175 3.12 -18.22 1.30
C VAL A 175 2.20 -19.43 1.48
N GLN A 176 2.58 -20.36 2.36
CA GLN A 176 1.83 -21.57 2.66
C GLN A 176 1.42 -21.59 4.14
N GLY A 177 0.32 -22.29 4.45
CA GLY A 177 -0.08 -22.54 5.83
C GLY A 177 -1.05 -21.54 6.44
N GLY A 178 -1.88 -20.87 5.63
CA GLY A 178 -2.91 -19.96 6.10
C GLY A 178 -2.41 -18.52 6.30
N ASN A 179 -2.94 -17.84 7.32
CA ASN A 179 -2.59 -16.45 7.58
C ASN A 179 -1.19 -16.33 8.22
N VAL A 180 -0.21 -15.87 7.46
CA VAL A 180 1.16 -15.61 7.91
C VAL A 180 1.33 -14.12 8.20
N THR A 181 1.86 -13.79 9.37
CA THR A 181 2.18 -12.38 9.72
C THR A 181 3.67 -12.14 9.54
N ILE A 182 4.02 -11.16 8.74
CA ILE A 182 5.40 -10.79 8.44
C ILE A 182 5.68 -9.31 8.77
N PRO A 183 6.92 -8.97 9.15
CA PRO A 183 7.28 -7.58 9.46
C PRO A 183 7.31 -6.71 8.20
N ALA A 184 7.16 -5.40 8.39
CA ALA A 184 7.20 -4.43 7.29
C ALA A 184 8.54 -4.42 6.52
N SER A 185 9.63 -4.90 7.12
CA SER A 185 10.93 -5.03 6.46
C SER A 185 10.91 -5.97 5.25
N GLU A 186 10.01 -6.96 5.24
CA GLU A 186 9.92 -7.97 4.18
C GLU A 186 8.94 -7.60 3.05
N ILE A 187 8.19 -6.51 3.22
CA ILE A 187 7.27 -6.00 2.19
C ILE A 187 7.70 -4.61 1.72
N ILE A 188 7.63 -4.38 0.42
CA ILE A 188 7.59 -3.04 -0.16
C ILE A 188 6.12 -2.68 -0.31
N HIS A 189 5.65 -1.73 0.49
CA HIS A 189 4.30 -1.21 0.41
C HIS A 189 4.29 0.12 -0.32
N ASP A 190 3.89 0.11 -1.59
CA ASP A 190 3.74 1.29 -2.43
C ASP A 190 2.28 1.73 -2.47
N ARG A 191 2.03 2.99 -2.10
CA ARG A 191 0.70 3.57 -1.90
C ARG A 191 0.44 4.71 -2.87
N MET A 192 -0.80 4.84 -3.30
CA MET A 192 -1.31 6.06 -3.93
C MET A 192 -1.54 7.15 -2.88
N VAL A 193 -2.38 8.13 -3.21
CA VAL A 193 -2.74 9.21 -2.29
C VAL A 193 -3.43 8.63 -1.06
N CYS A 194 -2.89 8.94 0.13
CA CYS A 194 -3.46 8.53 1.41
C CYS A 194 -4.31 9.69 1.96
N LEU A 195 -5.65 9.57 1.93
CA LEU A 195 -6.56 10.59 2.43
C LEU A 195 -6.98 10.36 3.88
N PHE A 196 -7.20 9.10 4.26
CA PHE A 196 -7.80 8.77 5.56
C PHE A 196 -6.80 8.14 6.54
N HIS A 197 -5.92 7.30 6.05
CA HIS A 197 -4.94 6.61 6.87
C HIS A 197 -3.59 6.49 6.14
N PRO A 198 -2.45 6.73 6.81
CA PRO A 198 -1.14 6.75 6.18
C PRO A 198 -0.71 5.39 5.58
N LEU A 199 -1.31 4.28 6.01
CA LEU A 199 -1.03 2.95 5.47
C LEU A 199 -2.08 2.47 4.46
N VAL A 200 -3.01 3.33 4.03
CA VAL A 200 -4.03 2.96 3.04
C VAL A 200 -4.07 4.02 1.94
N GLY A 201 -3.60 3.64 0.76
CA GLY A 201 -3.71 4.43 -0.44
C GLY A 201 -5.08 4.27 -1.09
N ILE A 202 -5.59 5.33 -1.70
CA ILE A 202 -6.86 5.32 -2.40
C ILE A 202 -6.63 5.24 -3.89
N SER A 203 -7.32 4.32 -4.54
CA SER A 203 -7.29 4.16 -5.99
C SER A 203 -7.88 5.39 -6.70
N PRO A 204 -7.31 5.86 -7.82
CA PRO A 204 -7.94 6.89 -8.66
C PRO A 204 -9.31 6.47 -9.20
N ILE A 205 -9.59 5.16 -9.30
CA ILE A 205 -10.90 4.63 -9.67
C ILE A 205 -11.99 5.08 -8.70
N PHE A 206 -11.65 5.28 -7.44
CA PHE A 206 -12.56 5.78 -6.42
C PHE A 206 -13.19 7.13 -6.81
N ALA A 207 -12.42 8.05 -7.35
CA ALA A 207 -12.90 9.37 -7.75
C ALA A 207 -13.74 9.33 -9.04
N CYS A 208 -13.41 8.44 -9.97
CA CYS A 208 -14.11 8.33 -11.26
C CYS A 208 -15.20 7.24 -11.29
N GLY A 209 -15.37 6.47 -10.21
CA GLY A 209 -16.27 5.31 -10.17
C GLY A 209 -17.72 5.63 -10.51
N LEU A 210 -18.26 6.77 -10.05
CA LEU A 210 -19.63 7.18 -10.37
C LEU A 210 -19.79 7.52 -11.86
N ALA A 211 -18.82 8.19 -12.47
CA ALA A 211 -18.84 8.53 -13.89
C ALA A 211 -18.74 7.25 -14.76
N ALA A 212 -17.85 6.33 -14.39
CA ALA A 212 -17.69 5.05 -15.08
C ALA A 212 -18.94 4.17 -14.96
N THR A 213 -19.58 4.12 -13.79
CA THR A 213 -20.84 3.37 -13.61
C THR A 213 -21.99 3.96 -14.44
N LYS A 214 -22.02 5.29 -14.59
CA LYS A 214 -23.02 5.93 -15.49
C LYS A 214 -22.76 5.60 -16.95
N ALA A 215 -21.48 5.61 -17.38
CA ALA A 215 -21.11 5.24 -18.73
C ALA A 215 -21.52 3.80 -19.07
N LEU A 216 -21.26 2.84 -18.18
CA LEU A 216 -21.67 1.44 -18.35
C LEU A 216 -23.21 1.24 -18.43
N LYS A 217 -24.01 2.16 -17.92
CA LYS A 217 -25.47 2.10 -18.03
C LYS A 217 -26.00 2.69 -19.33
N ILE A 218 -25.16 3.38 -20.07
CA ILE A 218 -25.51 4.02 -21.35
C ILE A 218 -25.07 3.15 -22.53
N GLU A 219 -24.00 2.34 -22.37
CA GLU A 219 -23.59 1.29 -23.30
C GLU A 219 -24.54 0.08 -23.24
#